data_399fc01e05a20cabfaf6cebf3f117d75
#
_entry.id   399fc01e05a20cabfaf6cebf3f117d75
#
_cell.length_a   1.000
_cell.length_b   1.000
_cell.length_c   1.000
_cell.angle_alpha   90.00
_cell.angle_beta   90.00
_cell.angle_gamma   90.00
#
_symmetry.space_group_name_H-M   'P 1'
#
loop_
_entity.id
_entity.type
_entity.pdbx_description
1 polymer ?
#
loop_
_entity_poly.entity_id
_entity_poly.type
_entity_poly.pdbx_seq_one_letter_code
_entity_poly.pdbx_strand_id
1 'polypeptide(L)'
;MASNKYCVIMAGGIGSRFWPKSRQSMPKQFLDILGTGKSFIRHTYERFAKIVPAGNFLVVTNHKYKDLVLQHIPEIGEKQVLCEPIGRNTAPCIAYAAYTLLRENPDAEMIVTPSDHLILNEDDFRTIIGECLEFADRHDALLTVGIKPTRPDTGYGYIQVSDDHAISKVKCFTEKPDLELAQTFLQTGEFYWNSGIFIWKVQAIVEAFRKYLPEHHAMFSGVMKALGTDAEKTTVEIVFSECRAISIDYGIMEKADNVYVRCGNFGWSDVGTWGSVYQHARKDRYANAVPEEGCYVYDTRSSIVSLPKGKVAVISGLKEYIVVDTDDVLMICPRAEEQNIKKFIDEVKFHNGDKHI
;
A
#
# COMPACT_ATOMS: atom_id res chain seq x y z
N MET A 1 -25.82 7.85 -16.19
CA MET A 1 -25.51 8.58 -14.95
C MET A 1 -24.00 8.50 -14.74
N ALA A 2 -23.34 9.55 -14.30
CA ALA A 2 -21.93 9.49 -13.93
C ALA A 2 -21.76 8.50 -12.74
N SER A 3 -20.66 7.75 -12.71
CA SER A 3 -20.39 6.83 -11.61
C SER A 3 -20.00 7.63 -10.36
N ASN A 4 -20.61 7.33 -9.22
CA ASN A 4 -20.22 7.91 -7.92
C ASN A 4 -19.06 7.16 -7.25
N LYS A 5 -18.53 6.10 -7.90
CA LYS A 5 -17.42 5.30 -7.39
C LYS A 5 -16.09 5.95 -7.72
N TYR A 6 -15.26 6.16 -6.71
CA TYR A 6 -13.92 6.75 -6.81
C TYR A 6 -12.88 5.80 -6.23
N CYS A 7 -11.69 5.80 -6.81
CA CYS A 7 -10.54 5.05 -6.29
C CYS A 7 -9.42 6.01 -5.90
N VAL A 8 -9.02 5.96 -4.64
CA VAL A 8 -7.89 6.71 -4.10
C VAL A 8 -6.71 5.78 -3.89
N ILE A 9 -5.65 5.99 -4.66
CA ILE A 9 -4.41 5.21 -4.56
C ILE A 9 -3.42 5.96 -3.67
N MET A 10 -3.05 5.37 -2.55
CA MET A 10 -2.03 5.91 -1.64
C MET A 10 -0.63 5.51 -2.11
N ALA A 11 0.17 6.47 -2.57
CA ALA A 11 1.48 6.23 -3.19
C ALA A 11 2.62 7.03 -2.51
N GLY A 12 2.60 7.15 -1.18
CA GLY A 12 3.54 7.99 -0.42
C GLY A 12 4.77 7.28 0.14
N GLY A 13 4.81 5.94 0.14
CA GLY A 13 5.91 5.15 0.70
C GLY A 13 7.14 5.05 -0.21
N ILE A 14 8.34 4.86 0.36
CA ILE A 14 9.58 4.61 -0.43
C ILE A 14 9.78 3.11 -0.66
N GLY A 15 9.38 2.25 0.30
CA GLY A 15 9.63 0.81 0.23
C GLY A 15 11.11 0.45 0.45
N SER A 16 11.76 1.04 1.43
CA SER A 16 13.20 0.95 1.70
C SER A 16 13.74 -0.47 1.87
N ARG A 17 12.89 -1.45 2.25
CA ARG A 17 13.29 -2.87 2.33
C ARG A 17 13.65 -3.50 0.98
N PHE A 18 13.32 -2.84 -0.14
CA PHE A 18 13.71 -3.25 -1.49
C PHE A 18 14.99 -2.58 -2.00
N TRP A 19 15.68 -1.85 -1.12
CA TRP A 19 17.01 -1.35 -1.47
C TRP A 19 17.94 -2.52 -1.88
N PRO A 20 18.82 -2.32 -2.85
CA PRO A 20 19.18 -1.10 -3.58
C PRO A 20 18.29 -0.79 -4.80
N LYS A 21 17.26 -1.60 -5.08
CA LYS A 21 16.37 -1.38 -6.23
C LYS A 21 15.38 -0.25 -6.00
N SER A 22 14.80 -0.17 -4.79
CA SER A 22 13.97 0.95 -4.36
C SER A 22 14.82 2.05 -3.75
N ARG A 23 14.62 3.29 -4.17
CA ARG A 23 15.35 4.49 -3.75
C ARG A 23 14.41 5.67 -3.60
N GLN A 24 14.90 6.77 -3.00
CA GLN A 24 14.14 8.02 -2.91
C GLN A 24 13.76 8.57 -4.29
N SER A 25 14.61 8.38 -5.31
CA SER A 25 14.33 8.80 -6.69
C SER A 25 13.36 7.89 -7.43
N MET A 26 13.26 6.61 -7.04
CA MET A 26 12.43 5.58 -7.67
C MET A 26 11.87 4.63 -6.60
N PRO A 27 10.79 5.03 -5.89
CA PRO A 27 10.15 4.21 -4.87
C PRO A 27 9.57 2.90 -5.39
N LYS A 28 9.36 1.94 -4.46
CA LYS A 28 8.86 0.59 -4.74
C LYS A 28 7.65 0.56 -5.68
N GLN A 29 6.68 1.43 -5.50
CA GLN A 29 5.43 1.41 -6.28
C GLN A 29 5.64 1.69 -7.78
N PHE A 30 6.76 2.31 -8.15
CA PHE A 30 7.11 2.57 -9.56
C PHE A 30 8.03 1.49 -10.16
N LEU A 31 8.39 0.46 -9.40
CA LEU A 31 9.26 -0.62 -9.84
C LEU A 31 8.47 -1.83 -10.34
N ASP A 32 9.03 -2.51 -11.35
CA ASP A 32 8.65 -3.88 -11.71
C ASP A 32 9.53 -4.87 -10.93
N ILE A 33 9.13 -5.17 -9.69
CA ILE A 33 9.85 -6.12 -8.84
C ILE A 33 9.45 -7.57 -9.17
N LEU A 34 8.25 -7.75 -9.72
CA LEU A 34 7.68 -9.07 -10.02
C LEU A 34 8.08 -9.59 -11.40
N GLY A 35 8.73 -8.76 -12.25
CA GLY A 35 9.14 -9.15 -13.59
C GLY A 35 7.98 -9.26 -14.59
N THR A 36 6.91 -8.53 -14.40
CA THR A 36 5.69 -8.57 -15.23
C THR A 36 5.72 -7.58 -16.39
N GLY A 37 6.72 -6.72 -16.46
CA GLY A 37 6.80 -5.58 -17.39
C GLY A 37 6.02 -4.35 -16.93
N LYS A 38 5.43 -4.37 -15.73
CA LYS A 38 4.61 -3.27 -15.16
C LYS A 38 5.01 -2.97 -13.73
N SER A 39 4.93 -1.70 -13.35
CA SER A 39 5.10 -1.28 -11.95
C SER A 39 3.91 -1.65 -11.08
N PHE A 40 4.10 -1.68 -9.76
CA PHE A 40 3.01 -1.97 -8.82
C PHE A 40 1.84 -0.98 -8.94
N ILE A 41 2.11 0.32 -9.04
CA ILE A 41 1.05 1.33 -9.17
C ILE A 41 0.26 1.15 -10.47
N ARG A 42 0.92 0.71 -11.56
CA ARG A 42 0.26 0.37 -12.82
C ARG A 42 -0.68 -0.83 -12.67
N HIS A 43 -0.23 -1.90 -12.00
CA HIS A 43 -1.08 -3.05 -11.67
C HIS A 43 -2.28 -2.64 -10.83
N THR A 44 -2.07 -1.79 -9.83
CA THR A 44 -3.16 -1.30 -8.97
C THR A 44 -4.16 -0.48 -9.76
N TYR A 45 -3.72 0.45 -10.61
CA TYR A 45 -4.60 1.22 -11.48
C TYR A 45 -5.42 0.31 -12.41
N GLU A 46 -4.78 -0.59 -13.17
CA GLU A 46 -5.45 -1.48 -14.12
C GLU A 46 -6.50 -2.39 -13.46
N ARG A 47 -6.23 -2.82 -12.23
CA ARG A 47 -7.16 -3.63 -11.43
C ARG A 47 -8.44 -2.88 -11.11
N PHE A 48 -8.30 -1.66 -10.62
CA PHE A 48 -9.46 -0.82 -10.26
C PHE A 48 -10.11 -0.14 -11.45
N ALA A 49 -9.43 0.05 -12.58
CA ALA A 49 -10.01 0.58 -13.82
C ALA A 49 -11.11 -0.30 -14.42
N LYS A 50 -11.22 -1.56 -13.95
CA LYS A 50 -12.34 -2.46 -14.26
C LYS A 50 -13.60 -2.17 -13.42
N ILE A 51 -13.49 -1.33 -12.37
CA ILE A 51 -14.55 -0.99 -11.41
C ILE A 51 -14.90 0.52 -11.50
N VAL A 52 -13.89 1.35 -11.68
CA VAL A 52 -13.95 2.80 -11.58
C VAL A 52 -13.47 3.43 -12.88
N PRO A 53 -14.19 4.41 -13.48
CA PRO A 53 -13.75 5.09 -14.69
C PRO A 53 -12.50 5.94 -14.43
N ALA A 54 -11.64 6.13 -15.44
CA ALA A 54 -10.36 6.85 -15.32
C ALA A 54 -10.51 8.27 -14.70
N GLY A 55 -11.60 8.97 -15.00
CA GLY A 55 -11.88 10.30 -14.43
C GLY A 55 -12.13 10.31 -12.91
N ASN A 56 -12.39 9.14 -12.30
CA ASN A 56 -12.73 9.02 -10.88
C ASN A 56 -11.56 8.42 -10.05
N PHE A 57 -10.33 8.46 -10.57
CA PHE A 57 -9.14 8.12 -9.79
C PHE A 57 -8.54 9.36 -9.16
N LEU A 58 -8.08 9.21 -7.92
CA LEU A 58 -7.16 10.14 -7.26
C LEU A 58 -5.91 9.35 -6.82
N VAL A 59 -4.75 9.95 -7.02
CA VAL A 59 -3.48 9.39 -6.50
C VAL A 59 -2.90 10.39 -5.52
N VAL A 60 -2.75 9.97 -4.25
CA VAL A 60 -2.11 10.81 -3.23
C VAL A 60 -0.66 10.38 -3.10
N THR A 61 0.26 11.30 -3.33
CA THR A 61 1.70 11.03 -3.34
C THR A 61 2.51 12.24 -2.89
N ASN A 62 3.81 12.05 -2.64
CA ASN A 62 4.70 13.20 -2.43
C ASN A 62 4.86 14.00 -3.73
N HIS A 63 4.95 15.33 -3.63
CA HIS A 63 5.09 16.22 -4.78
C HIS A 63 6.25 15.84 -5.72
N LYS A 64 7.32 15.22 -5.19
CA LYS A 64 8.48 14.74 -5.96
C LYS A 64 8.13 13.61 -6.95
N TYR A 65 7.02 12.90 -6.73
CA TYR A 65 6.64 11.73 -7.51
C TYR A 65 5.48 11.98 -8.45
N LYS A 66 4.99 13.23 -8.56
CA LYS A 66 3.87 13.58 -9.45
C LYS A 66 4.12 13.12 -10.88
N ASP A 67 5.29 13.44 -11.44
CA ASP A 67 5.64 13.10 -12.81
C ASP A 67 5.77 11.58 -13.01
N LEU A 68 6.29 10.85 -12.02
CA LEU A 68 6.32 9.39 -12.04
C LEU A 68 4.89 8.79 -12.06
N VAL A 69 3.97 9.34 -11.26
CA VAL A 69 2.57 8.90 -11.30
C VAL A 69 1.98 9.08 -12.68
N LEU A 70 2.12 10.27 -13.30
CA LEU A 70 1.59 10.56 -14.63
C LEU A 70 2.27 9.71 -15.72
N GLN A 71 3.55 9.39 -15.56
CA GLN A 71 4.26 8.48 -16.48
C GLN A 71 3.73 7.05 -16.39
N HIS A 72 3.45 6.55 -15.18
CA HIS A 72 2.99 5.18 -14.97
C HIS A 72 1.48 4.99 -15.17
N ILE A 73 0.70 6.06 -15.03
CA ILE A 73 -0.76 6.08 -15.24
C ILE A 73 -1.11 7.25 -16.18
N PRO A 74 -0.80 7.13 -17.48
CA PRO A 74 -1.04 8.22 -18.44
C PRO A 74 -2.53 8.51 -18.71
N GLU A 75 -3.43 7.67 -18.21
CA GLU A 75 -4.88 7.83 -18.34
C GLU A 75 -5.47 8.88 -17.38
N ILE A 76 -4.72 9.30 -16.35
CA ILE A 76 -5.17 10.34 -15.41
C ILE A 76 -4.51 11.68 -15.70
N GLY A 77 -5.20 12.76 -15.33
CA GLY A 77 -4.68 14.12 -15.46
C GLY A 77 -4.00 14.64 -14.18
N GLU A 78 -3.30 15.76 -14.31
CA GLU A 78 -2.57 16.39 -13.19
C GLU A 78 -3.45 16.70 -11.97
N LYS A 79 -4.71 17.09 -12.19
CA LYS A 79 -5.68 17.41 -11.12
C LYS A 79 -6.07 16.19 -10.28
N GLN A 80 -5.83 14.98 -10.79
CA GLN A 80 -6.10 13.73 -10.10
C GLN A 80 -4.90 13.26 -9.24
N VAL A 81 -3.78 13.99 -9.28
CA VAL A 81 -2.60 13.72 -8.45
C VAL A 81 -2.54 14.75 -7.32
N LEU A 82 -2.92 14.32 -6.13
CA LEU A 82 -2.90 15.12 -4.92
C LEU A 82 -1.50 15.03 -4.28
N CYS A 83 -0.82 16.16 -4.19
CA CYS A 83 0.58 16.21 -3.77
C CYS A 83 0.72 16.57 -2.29
N GLU A 84 1.23 15.63 -1.49
CA GLU A 84 1.64 15.89 -0.13
C GLU A 84 3.02 16.56 -0.12
N PRO A 85 3.21 17.71 0.56
CA PRO A 85 4.54 18.34 0.70
C PRO A 85 5.48 17.49 1.55
N ILE A 86 4.94 16.84 2.59
CA ILE A 86 5.65 15.87 3.46
C ILE A 86 4.70 14.73 3.84
N GLY A 87 5.24 13.53 4.03
CA GLY A 87 4.45 12.37 4.46
C GLY A 87 4.02 12.48 5.93
N ARG A 88 2.73 12.31 6.20
CA ARG A 88 2.13 12.33 7.54
C ARG A 88 1.34 11.08 7.88
N ASN A 89 1.71 9.93 7.27
CA ASN A 89 1.00 8.66 7.42
C ASN A 89 -0.38 8.66 6.73
N THR A 90 -1.20 7.62 6.92
CA THR A 90 -2.37 7.37 6.07
C THR A 90 -3.59 8.21 6.40
N ALA A 91 -3.79 8.68 7.65
CA ALA A 91 -4.97 9.50 7.96
C ALA A 91 -4.96 10.87 7.25
N PRO A 92 -3.88 11.68 7.27
CA PRO A 92 -3.83 12.91 6.50
C PRO A 92 -3.91 12.69 4.98
N CYS A 93 -3.30 11.61 4.46
CA CYS A 93 -3.42 11.20 3.07
C CYS A 93 -4.88 10.98 2.67
N ILE A 94 -5.62 10.18 3.44
CA ILE A 94 -7.04 9.89 3.22
C ILE A 94 -7.90 11.14 3.41
N ALA A 95 -7.61 11.96 4.43
CA ALA A 95 -8.32 13.21 4.64
C ALA A 95 -8.19 14.12 3.42
N TYR A 96 -7.00 14.32 2.88
CA TYR A 96 -6.80 15.16 1.71
C TYR A 96 -7.69 14.72 0.54
N ALA A 97 -7.70 13.43 0.21
CA ALA A 97 -8.56 12.89 -0.83
C ALA A 97 -10.05 12.99 -0.48
N ALA A 98 -10.46 12.67 0.76
CA ALA A 98 -11.85 12.69 1.16
C ALA A 98 -12.46 14.10 1.14
N TYR A 99 -11.72 15.10 1.62
CA TYR A 99 -12.22 16.49 1.59
C TYR A 99 -12.21 17.09 0.18
N THR A 100 -11.30 16.64 -0.69
CA THR A 100 -11.33 16.97 -2.12
C THR A 100 -12.59 16.39 -2.76
N LEU A 101 -12.87 15.09 -2.56
CA LEU A 101 -14.06 14.42 -3.10
C LEU A 101 -15.35 14.98 -2.51
N LEU A 102 -15.40 15.27 -1.21
CA LEU A 102 -16.60 15.84 -0.58
C LEU A 102 -17.04 17.17 -1.23
N ARG A 103 -16.07 17.98 -1.64
CA ARG A 103 -16.34 19.23 -2.36
C ARG A 103 -16.84 18.99 -3.78
N GLU A 104 -16.29 18.01 -4.49
CA GLU A 104 -16.61 17.73 -5.89
C GLU A 104 -17.89 16.92 -6.03
N ASN A 105 -18.06 15.90 -5.20
CA ASN A 105 -19.20 14.99 -5.20
C ASN A 105 -19.50 14.49 -3.78
N PRO A 106 -20.44 15.11 -3.05
CA PRO A 106 -20.82 14.69 -1.70
C PRO A 106 -21.35 13.24 -1.59
N ASP A 107 -21.82 12.68 -2.70
CA ASP A 107 -22.35 11.31 -2.76
C ASP A 107 -21.30 10.28 -3.20
N ALA A 108 -20.01 10.66 -3.22
CA ALA A 108 -18.94 9.78 -3.64
C ALA A 108 -18.80 8.54 -2.73
N GLU A 109 -18.71 7.37 -3.37
CA GLU A 109 -18.28 6.12 -2.78
C GLU A 109 -16.78 5.98 -3.01
N MET A 110 -16.02 5.92 -1.95
CA MET A 110 -14.57 6.02 -1.97
C MET A 110 -13.94 4.66 -1.65
N ILE A 111 -13.17 4.12 -2.58
CA ILE A 111 -12.25 3.01 -2.36
C ILE A 111 -10.88 3.62 -2.09
N VAL A 112 -10.24 3.25 -0.99
CA VAL A 112 -8.85 3.63 -0.67
C VAL A 112 -7.98 2.39 -0.73
N THR A 113 -6.86 2.45 -1.43
CA THR A 113 -5.96 1.30 -1.61
C THR A 113 -4.49 1.72 -1.58
N PRO A 114 -3.60 0.92 -0.99
CA PRO A 114 -2.17 1.05 -1.22
C PRO A 114 -1.82 0.84 -2.71
N SER A 115 -0.74 1.46 -3.15
CA SER A 115 -0.29 1.43 -4.54
C SER A 115 0.52 0.19 -4.94
N ASP A 116 0.91 -0.66 -3.96
CA ASP A 116 2.02 -1.59 -4.10
C ASP A 116 1.72 -3.02 -3.60
N HIS A 117 0.44 -3.39 -3.53
CA HIS A 117 0.00 -4.73 -3.14
C HIS A 117 -0.18 -5.65 -4.34
N LEU A 118 0.19 -6.92 -4.14
CA LEU A 118 -0.08 -8.02 -5.07
C LEU A 118 -1.45 -8.62 -4.80
N ILE A 119 -2.19 -8.90 -5.88
CA ILE A 119 -3.45 -9.65 -5.86
C ILE A 119 -3.37 -10.66 -7.00
N LEU A 120 -3.52 -11.95 -6.68
CA LEU A 120 -3.38 -13.03 -7.66
C LEU A 120 -4.70 -13.36 -8.36
N ASN A 121 -5.82 -13.35 -7.64
CA ASN A 121 -7.15 -13.57 -8.21
C ASN A 121 -7.94 -12.27 -8.27
N GLU A 122 -7.81 -11.56 -9.39
CA GLU A 122 -8.48 -10.27 -9.58
C GLU A 122 -10.00 -10.39 -9.74
N ASP A 123 -10.53 -11.54 -10.19
CA ASP A 123 -11.98 -11.73 -10.38
C ASP A 123 -12.70 -11.84 -9.04
N ASP A 124 -12.17 -12.67 -8.12
CA ASP A 124 -12.69 -12.74 -6.76
C ASP A 124 -12.53 -11.41 -6.03
N PHE A 125 -11.39 -10.75 -6.24
CA PHE A 125 -11.15 -9.41 -5.68
C PHE A 125 -12.22 -8.41 -6.14
N ARG A 126 -12.53 -8.35 -7.44
CA ARG A 126 -13.56 -7.43 -7.96
C ARG A 126 -14.94 -7.71 -7.39
N THR A 127 -15.29 -8.98 -7.22
CA THR A 127 -16.56 -9.39 -6.59
C THR A 127 -16.64 -8.86 -5.17
N ILE A 128 -15.58 -9.06 -4.37
CA ILE A 128 -15.49 -8.58 -2.98
C ILE A 128 -15.60 -7.05 -2.89
N ILE A 129 -14.88 -6.32 -3.74
CA ILE A 129 -14.97 -4.85 -3.77
C ILE A 129 -16.39 -4.40 -4.17
N GLY A 130 -17.03 -5.09 -5.12
CA GLY A 130 -18.41 -4.82 -5.51
C GLY A 130 -19.40 -4.98 -4.35
N GLU A 131 -19.30 -6.08 -3.59
CA GLU A 131 -20.11 -6.33 -2.38
C GLU A 131 -19.89 -5.27 -1.30
N CYS A 132 -18.62 -4.83 -1.10
CA CYS A 132 -18.30 -3.77 -0.15
C CYS A 132 -18.92 -2.41 -0.55
N LEU A 133 -18.88 -2.06 -1.83
CA LEU A 133 -19.52 -0.83 -2.35
C LEU A 133 -21.02 -0.86 -2.15
N GLU A 134 -21.68 -1.98 -2.50
CA GLU A 134 -23.13 -2.14 -2.29
C GLU A 134 -23.52 -2.04 -0.82
N PHE A 135 -22.68 -2.57 0.07
CA PHE A 135 -22.93 -2.46 1.52
C PHE A 135 -22.76 -1.04 2.01
N ALA A 136 -21.66 -0.35 1.62
CA ALA A 136 -21.40 1.03 1.99
C ALA A 136 -22.47 2.00 1.46
N ASP A 137 -23.06 1.70 0.28
CA ASP A 137 -24.16 2.51 -0.26
C ASP A 137 -25.42 2.46 0.62
N ARG A 138 -25.67 1.34 1.27
CA ARG A 138 -26.92 1.12 2.06
C ARG A 138 -26.73 1.39 3.55
N HIS A 139 -25.49 1.49 4.04
CA HIS A 139 -25.18 1.58 5.46
C HIS A 139 -24.20 2.72 5.73
N ASP A 140 -24.31 3.33 6.91
CA ASP A 140 -23.24 4.18 7.44
C ASP A 140 -22.14 3.28 7.99
N ALA A 141 -21.18 2.92 7.12
CA ALA A 141 -20.18 1.90 7.41
C ALA A 141 -18.78 2.32 6.94
N LEU A 142 -17.79 1.98 7.75
CA LEU A 142 -16.37 2.03 7.41
C LEU A 142 -15.92 0.59 7.17
N LEU A 143 -15.76 0.20 5.89
CA LEU A 143 -15.37 -1.17 5.55
C LEU A 143 -13.88 -1.28 5.31
N THR A 144 -13.36 -2.46 5.68
CA THR A 144 -12.05 -2.93 5.23
C THR A 144 -12.15 -4.35 4.66
N VAL A 145 -11.11 -4.77 3.93
CA VAL A 145 -11.01 -6.13 3.39
C VAL A 145 -10.07 -6.94 4.27
N GLY A 146 -10.57 -8.05 4.80
CA GLY A 146 -9.85 -8.97 5.68
C GLY A 146 -9.28 -10.16 4.94
N ILE A 147 -8.05 -10.54 5.27
CA ILE A 147 -7.32 -11.66 4.67
C ILE A 147 -7.08 -12.74 5.72
N LYS A 148 -7.36 -14.00 5.41
CA LYS A 148 -7.11 -15.10 6.34
C LYS A 148 -5.61 -15.22 6.64
N PRO A 149 -5.17 -15.12 7.91
CA PRO A 149 -3.77 -15.27 8.28
C PRO A 149 -3.24 -16.67 7.98
N THR A 150 -2.00 -16.73 7.48
CA THR A 150 -1.30 -17.99 7.23
C THR A 150 -0.05 -18.16 8.10
N ARG A 151 0.33 -17.10 8.83
CA ARG A 151 1.46 -17.04 9.75
C ARG A 151 1.24 -15.94 10.80
N PRO A 152 1.99 -15.93 11.91
CA PRO A 152 1.89 -14.87 12.91
C PRO A 152 2.73 -13.65 12.48
N ASP A 153 2.19 -12.82 11.58
CA ASP A 153 2.89 -11.64 11.07
C ASP A 153 2.70 -10.43 11.99
N THR A 154 3.78 -9.82 12.46
CA THR A 154 3.76 -8.64 13.35
C THR A 154 3.74 -7.32 12.58
N GLY A 155 3.81 -7.36 11.26
CA GLY A 155 3.77 -6.19 10.38
C GLY A 155 2.37 -5.77 9.97
N TYR A 156 1.34 -6.58 10.27
CA TYR A 156 -0.05 -6.34 9.86
C TYR A 156 -0.96 -6.01 11.03
N GLY A 157 -2.05 -5.30 10.73
CA GLY A 157 -3.18 -5.20 11.63
C GLY A 157 -4.02 -6.49 11.63
N TYR A 158 -4.62 -6.82 12.76
CA TYR A 158 -5.50 -7.96 12.94
C TYR A 158 -6.91 -7.50 13.30
N ILE A 159 -7.91 -8.12 12.68
CA ILE A 159 -9.32 -7.79 12.81
C ILE A 159 -10.06 -9.02 13.32
N GLN A 160 -10.68 -8.93 14.51
CA GLN A 160 -11.58 -9.94 15.02
C GLN A 160 -13.00 -9.67 14.52
N VAL A 161 -13.63 -10.70 13.95
CA VAL A 161 -15.02 -10.63 13.51
C VAL A 161 -15.98 -11.05 14.62
N SER A 162 -17.21 -10.52 14.57
CA SER A 162 -18.26 -10.83 15.56
C SER A 162 -19.10 -12.04 15.19
N ASP A 163 -19.12 -12.42 13.90
CA ASP A 163 -19.98 -13.47 13.33
C ASP A 163 -19.37 -14.00 12.02
N ASP A 164 -20.02 -14.98 11.39
CA ASP A 164 -19.58 -15.62 10.14
C ASP A 164 -20.30 -15.08 8.89
N HIS A 165 -20.84 -13.87 8.94
CA HIS A 165 -21.45 -13.27 7.76
C HIS A 165 -20.40 -12.87 6.71
N ALA A 166 -20.81 -12.77 5.45
CA ALA A 166 -19.93 -12.35 4.36
C ALA A 166 -19.30 -10.98 4.64
N ILE A 167 -20.10 -10.05 5.17
CA ILE A 167 -19.64 -8.76 5.72
C ILE A 167 -20.04 -8.75 7.20
N SER A 168 -19.03 -8.78 8.06
CA SER A 168 -19.19 -8.89 9.51
C SER A 168 -18.83 -7.58 10.20
N LYS A 169 -19.49 -7.29 11.32
CA LYS A 169 -19.09 -6.18 12.17
C LYS A 169 -17.76 -6.51 12.86
N VAL A 170 -16.84 -5.54 12.89
CA VAL A 170 -15.58 -5.69 13.60
C VAL A 170 -15.81 -5.64 15.11
N LYS A 171 -15.30 -6.64 15.81
CA LYS A 171 -15.35 -6.74 17.27
C LYS A 171 -14.12 -6.07 17.90
N CYS A 172 -12.95 -6.30 17.29
CA CYS A 172 -11.69 -5.74 17.75
C CYS A 172 -10.77 -5.52 16.55
N PHE A 173 -10.03 -4.41 16.57
CA PHE A 173 -8.99 -4.09 15.62
C PHE A 173 -7.69 -3.88 16.40
N THR A 174 -6.61 -4.57 16.04
CA THR A 174 -5.30 -4.46 16.71
C THR A 174 -4.21 -4.29 15.67
N GLU A 175 -3.62 -3.11 15.62
CA GLU A 175 -2.56 -2.80 14.65
C GLU A 175 -1.20 -3.26 15.16
N LYS A 176 -0.50 -4.09 14.35
CA LYS A 176 0.86 -4.55 14.57
C LYS A 176 1.13 -5.12 15.97
N PRO A 177 0.48 -6.23 16.34
CA PRO A 177 0.68 -6.88 17.63
C PRO A 177 2.11 -7.40 17.77
N ASP A 178 2.52 -7.71 19.00
CA ASP A 178 3.74 -8.48 19.23
C ASP A 178 3.58 -9.94 18.75
N LEU A 179 4.68 -10.70 18.74
CA LEU A 179 4.70 -12.05 18.20
C LEU A 179 3.80 -13.01 18.99
N GLU A 180 3.76 -12.90 20.32
CA GLU A 180 2.97 -13.77 21.18
C GLU A 180 1.48 -13.58 20.92
N LEU A 181 1.04 -12.33 20.84
CA LEU A 181 -0.34 -11.98 20.52
C LEU A 181 -0.70 -12.40 19.08
N ALA A 182 0.19 -12.20 18.11
CA ALA A 182 -0.02 -12.63 16.72
C ALA A 182 -0.17 -14.17 16.62
N GLN A 183 0.60 -14.93 17.38
CA GLN A 183 0.49 -16.39 17.48
C GLN A 183 -0.87 -16.80 18.07
N THR A 184 -1.30 -16.12 19.13
CA THR A 184 -2.62 -16.33 19.73
C THR A 184 -3.73 -16.08 18.74
N PHE A 185 -3.70 -14.95 18.02
CA PHE A 185 -4.69 -14.61 16.99
C PHE A 185 -4.77 -15.65 15.87
N LEU A 186 -3.62 -16.18 15.44
CA LEU A 186 -3.59 -17.23 14.43
C LEU A 186 -4.23 -18.54 14.93
N GLN A 187 -3.99 -18.92 16.20
CA GLN A 187 -4.52 -20.17 16.79
C GLN A 187 -6.04 -20.13 17.01
N THR A 188 -6.62 -18.99 17.37
CA THR A 188 -8.06 -18.85 17.58
C THR A 188 -8.86 -19.00 16.28
N GLY A 189 -8.26 -18.65 15.14
CA GLY A 189 -8.90 -18.72 13.83
C GLY A 189 -9.96 -17.65 13.54
N GLU A 190 -10.26 -16.78 14.52
CA GLU A 190 -11.27 -15.70 14.44
C GLU A 190 -10.74 -14.39 13.88
N PHE A 191 -9.43 -14.29 13.68
CA PHE A 191 -8.77 -13.06 13.24
C PHE A 191 -8.42 -13.10 11.76
N TYR A 192 -8.44 -11.90 11.15
CA TYR A 192 -8.06 -11.66 9.76
C TYR A 192 -7.01 -10.54 9.72
N TRP A 193 -6.09 -10.59 8.76
CA TRP A 193 -5.21 -9.46 8.51
C TRP A 193 -5.96 -8.32 7.86
N ASN A 194 -5.70 -7.10 8.28
CA ASN A 194 -6.14 -5.90 7.59
C ASN A 194 -5.33 -5.71 6.30
N SER A 195 -6.00 -5.71 5.16
CA SER A 195 -5.34 -5.52 3.87
C SER A 195 -4.94 -4.05 3.61
N GLY A 196 -5.43 -3.10 4.41
CA GLY A 196 -5.27 -1.67 4.16
C GLY A 196 -6.09 -1.15 2.98
N ILE A 197 -7.06 -1.93 2.49
CA ILE A 197 -8.04 -1.51 1.48
C ILE A 197 -9.33 -1.15 2.21
N PHE A 198 -9.80 0.08 2.02
CA PHE A 198 -10.96 0.61 2.72
C PHE A 198 -12.03 1.07 1.73
N ILE A 199 -13.30 0.92 2.11
CA ILE A 199 -14.45 1.30 1.33
C ILE A 199 -15.47 2.01 2.21
N TRP A 200 -15.94 3.18 1.80
CA TRP A 200 -16.93 3.97 2.52
C TRP A 200 -17.55 5.07 1.64
N LYS A 201 -18.65 5.65 2.07
CA LYS A 201 -19.11 6.95 1.56
C LYS A 201 -18.21 8.07 2.05
N VAL A 202 -17.94 9.06 1.22
CA VAL A 202 -17.10 10.20 1.61
C VAL A 202 -17.64 10.91 2.84
N GLN A 203 -18.98 11.00 2.99
CA GLN A 203 -19.62 11.58 4.17
C GLN A 203 -19.34 10.79 5.45
N ALA A 204 -19.34 9.44 5.39
CA ALA A 204 -19.08 8.57 6.53
C ALA A 204 -17.67 8.76 7.08
N ILE A 205 -16.65 8.78 6.20
CA ILE A 205 -15.27 9.00 6.63
C ILE A 205 -15.02 10.42 7.15
N VAL A 206 -15.63 11.44 6.54
CA VAL A 206 -15.52 12.83 7.03
C VAL A 206 -16.16 12.98 8.40
N GLU A 207 -17.32 12.34 8.65
CA GLU A 207 -17.93 12.32 9.97
C GLU A 207 -17.06 11.56 10.98
N ALA A 208 -16.41 10.46 10.58
CA ALA A 208 -15.44 9.77 11.43
C ALA A 208 -14.22 10.66 11.77
N PHE A 209 -13.70 11.44 10.81
CA PHE A 209 -12.68 12.46 11.12
C PHE A 209 -13.18 13.48 12.11
N ARG A 210 -14.40 13.97 11.95
CA ARG A 210 -15.00 14.94 12.89
C ARG A 210 -15.07 14.37 14.32
N LYS A 211 -15.46 13.10 14.45
CA LYS A 211 -15.67 12.44 15.76
C LYS A 211 -14.34 12.03 16.43
N TYR A 212 -13.42 11.45 15.67
CA TYR A 212 -12.24 10.76 16.23
C TYR A 212 -10.92 11.52 16.02
N LEU A 213 -10.86 12.42 15.05
CA LEU A 213 -9.69 13.24 14.72
C LEU A 213 -10.11 14.71 14.47
N PRO A 214 -10.72 15.40 15.46
CA PRO A 214 -11.30 16.73 15.27
C PRO A 214 -10.31 17.81 14.81
N GLU A 215 -9.04 17.72 15.19
CA GLU A 215 -7.99 18.62 14.71
C GLU A 215 -7.75 18.44 13.20
N HIS A 216 -7.63 17.19 12.72
CA HIS A 216 -7.51 16.90 11.29
C HIS A 216 -8.76 17.37 10.54
N HIS A 217 -9.96 17.12 11.07
CA HIS A 217 -11.21 17.61 10.50
C HIS A 217 -11.19 19.13 10.29
N ALA A 218 -10.80 19.88 11.31
CA ALA A 218 -10.74 21.35 11.21
C ALA A 218 -9.73 21.81 10.14
N MET A 219 -8.53 21.21 10.13
CA MET A 219 -7.46 21.53 9.19
C MET A 219 -7.85 21.21 7.74
N PHE A 220 -8.34 19.99 7.45
CA PHE A 220 -8.72 19.58 6.11
C PHE A 220 -10.03 20.21 5.62
N SER A 221 -10.92 20.66 6.51
CA SER A 221 -12.03 21.56 6.15
C SER A 221 -11.53 22.91 5.63
N GLY A 222 -10.40 23.39 6.15
CA GLY A 222 -9.69 24.56 5.62
C GLY A 222 -9.13 24.32 4.22
N VAL A 223 -8.48 23.16 4.00
CA VAL A 223 -8.00 22.75 2.67
C VAL A 223 -9.17 22.71 1.67
N MET A 224 -10.28 22.05 2.03
CA MET A 224 -11.46 21.96 1.16
C MET A 224 -11.96 23.33 0.69
N LYS A 225 -11.95 24.34 1.57
CA LYS A 225 -12.36 25.71 1.21
C LYS A 225 -11.36 26.41 0.28
N ALA A 226 -10.07 26.08 0.40
CA ALA A 226 -8.99 26.66 -0.39
C ALA A 226 -8.83 26.03 -1.77
N LEU A 227 -9.31 24.80 -1.99
CA LEU A 227 -9.19 24.07 -3.27
C LEU A 227 -9.63 24.94 -4.46
N GLY A 228 -8.85 24.94 -5.54
CA GLY A 228 -9.13 25.71 -6.76
C GLY A 228 -8.99 27.23 -6.60
N THR A 229 -8.40 27.72 -5.50
CA THR A 229 -8.04 29.12 -5.29
C THR A 229 -6.52 29.30 -5.24
N ASP A 230 -6.03 30.53 -5.29
CA ASP A 230 -4.59 30.84 -5.16
C ASP A 230 -4.04 30.45 -3.79
N ALA A 231 -4.89 30.27 -2.78
CA ALA A 231 -4.50 29.86 -1.44
C ALA A 231 -4.31 28.34 -1.29
N GLU A 232 -4.72 27.52 -2.25
CA GLU A 232 -4.69 26.06 -2.15
C GLU A 232 -3.33 25.52 -1.74
N LYS A 233 -2.30 25.83 -2.52
CA LYS A 233 -0.93 25.33 -2.30
C LYS A 233 -0.43 25.68 -0.90
N THR A 234 -0.53 26.95 -0.52
CA THR A 234 -0.06 27.43 0.79
C THR A 234 -0.83 26.78 1.93
N THR A 235 -2.17 26.62 1.78
CA THR A 235 -3.00 25.97 2.80
C THR A 235 -2.61 24.51 2.98
N VAL A 236 -2.39 23.76 1.90
CA VAL A 236 -1.93 22.37 1.94
C VAL A 236 -0.57 22.27 2.63
N GLU A 237 0.40 23.13 2.27
CA GLU A 237 1.73 23.17 2.89
C GLU A 237 1.65 23.41 4.41
N ILE A 238 0.85 24.37 4.86
CA ILE A 238 0.64 24.66 6.29
C ILE A 238 0.02 23.45 6.98
N VAL A 239 -1.09 22.91 6.46
CA VAL A 239 -1.79 21.78 7.08
C VAL A 239 -0.88 20.57 7.22
N PHE A 240 -0.15 20.19 6.19
CA PHE A 240 0.77 19.05 6.29
C PHE A 240 1.98 19.32 7.19
N SER A 241 2.41 20.57 7.36
CA SER A 241 3.48 20.91 8.29
C SER A 241 3.05 20.76 9.76
N GLU A 242 1.81 21.09 10.07
CA GLU A 242 1.26 21.18 11.42
C GLU A 242 0.50 19.91 11.86
N CYS A 243 -0.17 19.19 10.94
CA CYS A 243 -0.97 18.04 11.30
C CYS A 243 -0.14 16.91 11.91
N ARG A 244 -0.72 16.26 12.91
CA ARG A 244 -0.12 15.09 13.55
C ARG A 244 -0.04 13.92 12.56
N ALA A 245 1.13 13.27 12.48
CA ALA A 245 1.30 12.04 11.72
C ALA A 245 0.62 10.86 12.45
N ILE A 246 -0.41 10.29 11.83
CA ILE A 246 -1.16 9.15 12.39
C ILE A 246 -1.72 8.28 11.26
N SER A 247 -1.76 6.95 11.44
CA SER A 247 -2.46 6.09 10.49
C SER A 247 -3.97 6.16 10.67
N ILE A 248 -4.71 5.86 9.62
CA ILE A 248 -6.17 5.76 9.66
C ILE A 248 -6.61 4.65 10.61
N ASP A 249 -5.81 3.59 10.71
CA ASP A 249 -6.04 2.45 11.58
C ASP A 249 -6.11 2.90 13.05
N TYR A 250 -5.04 3.52 13.56
CA TYR A 250 -4.99 4.04 14.94
C TYR A 250 -5.90 5.25 15.17
N GLY A 251 -6.07 6.08 14.15
CA GLY A 251 -6.84 7.32 14.27
C GLY A 251 -8.34 7.08 14.33
N ILE A 252 -8.84 6.17 13.51
CA ILE A 252 -10.27 5.97 13.28
C ILE A 252 -10.67 4.48 13.40
N MET A 253 -10.04 3.57 12.65
CA MET A 253 -10.55 2.19 12.52
C MET A 253 -10.58 1.41 13.84
N GLU A 254 -9.64 1.63 14.75
CA GLU A 254 -9.64 1.04 16.10
C GLU A 254 -10.70 1.61 17.02
N LYS A 255 -11.27 2.80 16.71
CA LYS A 255 -12.15 3.56 17.62
C LYS A 255 -13.59 3.62 17.16
N ALA A 256 -13.81 3.45 15.86
CA ALA A 256 -15.15 3.64 15.29
C ALA A 256 -16.05 2.44 15.54
N ASP A 257 -17.31 2.72 15.88
CA ASP A 257 -18.31 1.71 16.22
C ASP A 257 -18.98 1.06 14.98
N ASN A 258 -18.82 1.71 13.79
CA ASN A 258 -19.42 1.31 12.53
C ASN A 258 -18.39 0.72 11.55
N VAL A 259 -17.39 0.01 12.09
CA VAL A 259 -16.39 -0.69 11.28
C VAL A 259 -16.89 -2.09 10.92
N TYR A 260 -16.78 -2.44 9.64
CA TYR A 260 -17.11 -3.74 9.09
C TYR A 260 -15.96 -4.30 8.28
N VAL A 261 -15.92 -5.62 8.15
CA VAL A 261 -14.91 -6.32 7.36
C VAL A 261 -15.56 -7.30 6.39
N ARG A 262 -15.13 -7.30 5.14
CA ARG A 262 -15.41 -8.35 4.16
C ARG A 262 -14.19 -9.24 4.04
N CYS A 263 -14.30 -10.46 4.57
CA CYS A 263 -13.20 -11.42 4.51
C CYS A 263 -13.12 -12.07 3.13
N GLY A 264 -11.90 -12.27 2.61
CA GLY A 264 -11.69 -12.89 1.31
C GLY A 264 -10.36 -13.61 1.18
N ASN A 265 -10.28 -14.49 0.19
CA ASN A 265 -9.05 -15.19 -0.17
C ASN A 265 -8.81 -15.06 -1.68
N PHE A 266 -8.14 -14.00 -2.07
CA PHE A 266 -7.83 -13.67 -3.45
C PHE A 266 -6.31 -13.60 -3.72
N GLY A 267 -5.51 -14.25 -2.86
CA GLY A 267 -4.05 -14.28 -3.02
C GLY A 267 -3.42 -12.91 -2.81
N TRP A 268 -3.78 -12.24 -1.72
CA TRP A 268 -3.22 -10.95 -1.33
C TRP A 268 -1.85 -11.06 -0.67
N SER A 269 -0.97 -10.12 -1.01
CA SER A 269 0.29 -9.87 -0.30
C SER A 269 0.65 -8.39 -0.39
N ASP A 270 1.16 -7.82 0.70
CA ASP A 270 1.71 -6.46 0.71
C ASP A 270 3.06 -6.38 -0.02
N VAL A 271 3.65 -7.53 -0.35
CA VAL A 271 4.98 -7.64 -0.96
C VAL A 271 5.96 -6.70 -0.25
N GLY A 272 6.05 -6.82 1.09
CA GLY A 272 6.79 -5.86 1.93
C GLY A 272 8.30 -6.09 1.97
N THR A 273 8.79 -7.25 1.55
CA THR A 273 10.20 -7.68 1.65
C THR A 273 10.63 -8.53 0.44
N TRP A 274 11.94 -8.73 0.27
CA TRP A 274 12.48 -9.69 -0.70
C TRP A 274 12.02 -11.12 -0.44
N GLY A 275 11.83 -11.48 0.83
CA GLY A 275 11.26 -12.78 1.23
C GLY A 275 9.84 -12.97 0.72
N SER A 276 9.01 -11.94 0.75
CA SER A 276 7.66 -12.00 0.18
C SER A 276 7.67 -12.07 -1.35
N VAL A 277 8.57 -11.37 -2.03
CA VAL A 277 8.79 -11.55 -3.48
C VAL A 277 9.18 -12.98 -3.80
N TYR A 278 10.13 -13.54 -3.03
CA TYR A 278 10.56 -14.93 -3.21
C TYR A 278 9.40 -15.92 -3.08
N GLN A 279 8.45 -15.69 -2.17
CA GLN A 279 7.28 -16.58 -2.01
C GLN A 279 6.44 -16.66 -3.28
N HIS A 280 6.27 -15.55 -4.00
CA HIS A 280 5.41 -15.42 -5.19
C HIS A 280 6.17 -15.61 -6.51
N ALA A 281 7.49 -15.53 -6.51
CA ALA A 281 8.31 -15.69 -7.72
C ALA A 281 8.31 -17.15 -8.22
N ARG A 282 8.43 -17.31 -9.55
CA ARG A 282 8.73 -18.60 -10.16
C ARG A 282 10.10 -19.09 -9.70
N LYS A 283 10.22 -20.36 -9.40
CA LYS A 283 11.44 -20.98 -8.88
C LYS A 283 11.95 -22.07 -9.81
N ASP A 284 13.27 -22.19 -9.88
CA ASP A 284 13.92 -23.33 -10.51
C ASP A 284 13.79 -24.61 -9.66
N ARG A 285 14.36 -25.75 -10.15
CA ARG A 285 14.34 -27.05 -9.46
C ARG A 285 15.08 -27.07 -8.10
N TYR A 286 15.89 -26.05 -7.82
CA TYR A 286 16.63 -25.89 -6.56
C TYR A 286 16.01 -24.81 -5.66
N ALA A 287 14.79 -24.43 -5.99
CA ALA A 287 14.05 -23.39 -5.29
C ALA A 287 14.69 -21.99 -5.38
N ASN A 288 15.45 -21.67 -6.43
CA ASN A 288 15.96 -20.32 -6.64
C ASN A 288 14.97 -19.51 -7.46
N ALA A 289 14.74 -18.26 -7.07
CA ALA A 289 14.02 -17.25 -7.85
C ALA A 289 15.07 -16.39 -8.58
N VAL A 290 15.32 -16.67 -9.84
CA VAL A 290 16.36 -16.04 -10.66
C VAL A 290 15.78 -15.54 -11.97
N PRO A 291 16.37 -14.50 -12.61
CA PRO A 291 16.01 -14.10 -13.96
C PRO A 291 16.09 -15.29 -14.94
N GLU A 292 15.18 -15.34 -15.91
CA GLU A 292 15.15 -16.40 -16.93
C GLU A 292 16.38 -16.37 -17.84
N GLU A 293 16.97 -15.19 -18.02
CA GLU A 293 18.15 -15.00 -18.87
C GLU A 293 19.29 -14.33 -18.10
N GLY A 294 20.52 -14.67 -18.45
CA GLY A 294 21.73 -14.01 -17.95
C GLY A 294 22.15 -14.41 -16.54
N CYS A 295 21.42 -15.31 -15.84
CA CYS A 295 21.78 -15.75 -14.51
C CYS A 295 22.12 -17.25 -14.49
N TYR A 296 23.39 -17.57 -14.27
CA TYR A 296 23.90 -18.95 -14.20
C TYR A 296 24.19 -19.30 -12.73
N VAL A 297 23.49 -20.30 -12.20
CA VAL A 297 23.60 -20.70 -10.80
C VAL A 297 24.14 -22.11 -10.65
N TYR A 298 25.16 -22.29 -9.80
CA TYR A 298 25.81 -23.55 -9.47
C TYR A 298 25.80 -23.74 -7.95
N ASP A 299 25.49 -24.93 -7.46
CA ASP A 299 25.46 -25.27 -6.03
C ASP A 299 24.72 -24.23 -5.17
N THR A 300 23.73 -23.58 -5.76
CA THR A 300 22.95 -22.49 -5.15
C THR A 300 21.51 -22.95 -4.94
N ARG A 301 20.95 -22.66 -3.76
CA ARG A 301 19.60 -23.12 -3.37
C ARG A 301 18.83 -22.05 -2.61
N SER A 302 17.50 -22.05 -2.78
CA SER A 302 16.55 -21.23 -2.01
C SER A 302 16.92 -19.73 -1.99
N SER A 303 17.56 -19.23 -3.03
CA SER A 303 18.06 -17.87 -3.14
C SER A 303 17.21 -17.03 -4.12
N ILE A 304 17.19 -15.73 -3.91
CA ILE A 304 16.57 -14.79 -4.85
C ILE A 304 17.65 -13.90 -5.48
N VAL A 305 17.60 -13.75 -6.81
CA VAL A 305 18.54 -12.93 -7.56
C VAL A 305 17.77 -11.92 -8.42
N SER A 306 18.10 -10.66 -8.29
CA SER A 306 17.58 -9.57 -9.12
C SER A 306 18.73 -8.85 -9.79
N LEU A 307 18.72 -8.81 -11.12
CA LEU A 307 19.77 -8.21 -11.97
C LEU A 307 19.17 -7.11 -12.84
N PRO A 308 19.96 -6.12 -13.25
CA PRO A 308 19.61 -5.23 -14.36
C PRO A 308 19.41 -6.01 -15.65
N LYS A 309 18.53 -5.53 -16.51
CA LYS A 309 18.27 -6.15 -17.82
C LYS A 309 19.55 -6.20 -18.65
N GLY A 310 19.86 -7.38 -19.22
CA GLY A 310 21.03 -7.61 -20.06
C GLY A 310 22.34 -7.86 -19.31
N LYS A 311 22.33 -7.82 -17.96
CA LYS A 311 23.52 -8.16 -17.16
C LYS A 311 23.65 -9.67 -17.03
N VAL A 312 24.91 -10.15 -17.11
CA VAL A 312 25.24 -11.56 -16.89
C VAL A 312 25.81 -11.73 -15.48
N ALA A 313 25.31 -12.73 -14.74
CA ALA A 313 25.83 -13.13 -13.44
C ALA A 313 26.09 -14.63 -13.38
N VAL A 314 27.19 -15.01 -12.71
CA VAL A 314 27.52 -16.40 -12.37
C VAL A 314 27.59 -16.47 -10.85
N ILE A 315 26.76 -17.32 -10.27
CA ILE A 315 26.62 -17.45 -8.81
C ILE A 315 26.83 -18.90 -8.42
N SER A 316 27.74 -19.17 -7.49
CA SER A 316 28.02 -20.51 -7.01
C SER A 316 28.09 -20.56 -5.50
N GLY A 317 27.52 -21.63 -4.89
CA GLY A 317 27.67 -21.96 -3.47
C GLY A 317 26.78 -21.16 -2.51
N LEU A 318 25.77 -20.41 -2.99
CA LEU A 318 24.86 -19.66 -2.10
C LEU A 318 23.67 -20.52 -1.62
N LYS A 319 23.28 -20.34 -0.37
CA LYS A 319 22.08 -20.96 0.20
C LYS A 319 21.28 -19.95 1.01
N GLU A 320 20.03 -19.72 0.60
CA GLU A 320 19.11 -18.81 1.29
C GLU A 320 19.60 -17.35 1.30
N TYR A 321 20.08 -16.86 0.15
CA TYR A 321 20.57 -15.49 -0.02
C TYR A 321 19.64 -14.64 -0.86
N ILE A 322 19.72 -13.34 -0.62
CA ILE A 322 19.22 -12.26 -1.46
C ILE A 322 20.43 -11.65 -2.18
N VAL A 323 20.39 -11.66 -3.50
CA VAL A 323 21.38 -11.00 -4.36
C VAL A 323 20.64 -9.97 -5.19
N VAL A 324 20.93 -8.70 -4.99
CA VAL A 324 20.33 -7.60 -5.75
C VAL A 324 21.42 -6.74 -6.31
N ASP A 325 21.44 -6.66 -7.61
CA ASP A 325 22.39 -5.85 -8.36
C ASP A 325 21.65 -4.73 -9.08
N THR A 326 22.25 -3.55 -9.08
CA THR A 326 21.83 -2.35 -9.78
C THR A 326 23.04 -1.78 -10.54
N ASP A 327 22.90 -0.66 -11.22
CA ASP A 327 24.02 -0.07 -11.97
C ASP A 327 25.18 0.37 -11.07
N ASP A 328 24.91 0.67 -9.79
CA ASP A 328 25.84 1.32 -8.87
C ASP A 328 25.95 0.66 -7.49
N VAL A 329 25.12 -0.34 -7.18
CA VAL A 329 25.12 -1.04 -5.89
C VAL A 329 24.86 -2.53 -6.08
N LEU A 330 25.70 -3.37 -5.49
CA LEU A 330 25.47 -4.81 -5.33
C LEU A 330 25.23 -5.12 -3.85
N MET A 331 24.09 -5.72 -3.55
CA MET A 331 23.77 -6.22 -2.22
C MET A 331 23.70 -7.75 -2.22
N ILE A 332 24.39 -8.37 -1.29
CA ILE A 332 24.32 -9.82 -1.04
C ILE A 332 24.13 -10.01 0.47
N CYS A 333 23.01 -10.57 0.89
CA CYS A 333 22.76 -10.85 2.30
C CYS A 333 21.94 -12.13 2.49
N PRO A 334 22.03 -12.82 3.64
CA PRO A 334 21.15 -13.92 3.97
C PRO A 334 19.68 -13.48 3.99
N ARG A 335 18.77 -14.32 3.51
CA ARG A 335 17.33 -14.03 3.55
C ARG A 335 16.78 -13.79 4.96
N ALA A 336 17.36 -14.50 5.95
CA ALA A 336 17.01 -14.32 7.36
C ALA A 336 17.33 -12.92 7.89
N GLU A 337 18.23 -12.18 7.22
CA GLU A 337 18.68 -10.86 7.63
C GLU A 337 18.02 -9.71 6.83
N GLU A 338 16.99 -9.98 6.04
CA GLU A 338 16.33 -8.96 5.21
C GLU A 338 15.82 -7.73 6.00
N GLN A 339 15.53 -7.88 7.29
CA GLN A 339 15.13 -6.75 8.15
C GLN A 339 16.31 -5.80 8.44
N ASN A 340 17.55 -6.26 8.30
CA ASN A 340 18.75 -5.45 8.49
C ASN A 340 19.04 -4.52 7.30
N ILE A 341 18.34 -4.65 6.17
CA ILE A 341 18.53 -3.79 4.99
C ILE A 341 18.44 -2.31 5.36
N LYS A 342 17.56 -1.94 6.31
CA LYS A 342 17.49 -0.55 6.80
C LYS A 342 18.79 -0.07 7.44
N LYS A 343 19.45 -0.92 8.21
CA LYS A 343 20.75 -0.61 8.82
C LYS A 343 21.84 -0.47 7.76
N PHE A 344 21.80 -1.31 6.71
CA PHE A 344 22.74 -1.20 5.59
C PHE A 344 22.57 0.13 4.86
N ILE A 345 21.32 0.59 4.66
CA ILE A 345 21.02 1.90 4.08
C ILE A 345 21.62 3.02 4.94
N ASP A 346 21.41 2.98 6.26
CA ASP A 346 21.90 4.00 7.18
C ASP A 346 23.44 4.08 7.15
N GLU A 347 24.13 2.93 7.09
CA GLU A 347 25.58 2.85 7.00
C GLU A 347 26.10 3.38 5.66
N VAL A 348 25.49 2.98 4.54
CA VAL A 348 25.84 3.49 3.21
C VAL A 348 25.61 4.99 3.15
N LYS A 349 24.51 5.49 3.70
CA LYS A 349 24.21 6.92 3.78
C LYS A 349 25.27 7.69 4.59
N PHE A 350 25.69 7.12 5.71
CA PHE A 350 26.72 7.75 6.55
C PHE A 350 28.05 7.92 5.82
N HIS A 351 28.48 6.94 5.03
CA HIS A 351 29.76 6.96 4.32
C HIS A 351 29.71 7.63 2.94
N ASN A 352 28.58 7.53 2.22
CA ASN A 352 28.46 7.91 0.81
C ASN A 352 27.45 9.06 0.56
N GLY A 353 26.78 9.56 1.62
CA GLY A 353 25.67 10.50 1.48
C GLY A 353 24.46 9.87 0.80
N ASP A 354 23.59 10.71 0.22
CA ASP A 354 22.32 10.25 -0.37
C ASP A 354 22.48 9.67 -1.80
N LYS A 355 23.70 9.52 -2.31
CA LYS A 355 23.97 9.15 -3.71
C LYS A 355 23.35 7.79 -4.09
N HIS A 356 23.30 6.85 -3.13
CA HIS A 356 22.89 5.47 -3.37
C HIS A 356 21.59 5.09 -2.62
N ILE A 357 20.85 6.13 -2.13
CA ILE A 357 19.68 5.92 -1.26
C ILE A 357 18.36 6.23 -1.99
#